data_d71620d17a1aaf6e460330e13bf22798
#
_entry.id   d71620d17a1aaf6e460330e13bf22798
#
_cell.length_a   1.000
_cell.length_b   1.000
_cell.length_c   1.000
_cell.angle_alpha   90.00
_cell.angle_beta   90.00
_cell.angle_gamma   90.00
#
_symmetry.space_group_name_H-M   'P 1'
#
loop_
_entity.id
_entity.type
_entity.pdbx_description
1 polymer ?
#
loop_
_entity_poly.entity_id
_entity_poly.type
_entity_poly.pdbx_seq_one_letter_code
_entity_poly.pdbx_strand_id
1 'polypeptide(L)'
;MVVALMLVFGFKLTRHSTQSSEGAGSPAKNGLAPDFTLQSLDGKTIRLSDLRGKAVVLNFWATWCAPCKIEMPWFVDLQKKYESAGVQFLGVAMDDASTKDIAEFAQSMNVNYPILIGKEAVGDAYGGVQFLPETFYIGRDGKIVDKAFGLKGRGEIEDDVKKIAGSGPVATK
;
A
#
# COMPACT_ATOMS: atom_id res chain seq x y z
N MET A 1 -74.25 -5.85 19.74
CA MET A 1 -73.39 -6.49 18.75
C MET A 1 -72.40 -5.43 18.27
N VAL A 2 -71.17 -5.45 18.74
CA VAL A 2 -70.10 -4.50 18.37
C VAL A 2 -69.07 -5.31 17.63
N VAL A 3 -68.91 -5.06 16.33
CA VAL A 3 -67.91 -5.70 15.48
C VAL A 3 -66.59 -4.94 15.62
N ALA A 4 -65.62 -5.56 16.25
CA ALA A 4 -64.26 -5.00 16.36
C ALA A 4 -63.48 -5.26 15.06
N LEU A 5 -63.15 -4.18 14.34
CA LEU A 5 -62.33 -4.18 13.14
C LEU A 5 -60.86 -4.15 13.57
N MET A 6 -60.15 -5.28 13.49
CA MET A 6 -58.70 -5.34 13.69
C MET A 6 -57.98 -4.86 12.42
N LEU A 7 -57.42 -3.66 12.48
CA LEU A 7 -56.47 -3.17 11.49
C LEU A 7 -55.09 -3.79 11.77
N VAL A 8 -54.70 -4.74 10.93
CA VAL A 8 -53.35 -5.28 10.91
C VAL A 8 -52.44 -4.25 10.23
N PHE A 9 -51.73 -3.46 11.04
CA PHE A 9 -50.70 -2.55 10.55
C PHE A 9 -49.42 -3.36 10.28
N GLY A 10 -49.17 -3.67 9.01
CA GLY A 10 -47.98 -4.32 8.55
C GLY A 10 -46.75 -3.42 8.77
N PHE A 11 -46.00 -3.65 9.83
CA PHE A 11 -44.71 -3.00 10.09
C PHE A 11 -43.67 -3.61 9.17
N LYS A 12 -43.42 -2.96 8.02
CA LYS A 12 -42.27 -3.27 7.18
C LYS A 12 -40.99 -2.86 7.94
N LEU A 13 -40.33 -3.84 8.54
CA LEU A 13 -38.94 -3.64 9.02
C LEU A 13 -38.01 -3.41 7.82
N THR A 14 -37.76 -2.16 7.50
CA THR A 14 -36.62 -1.78 6.68
C THR A 14 -35.38 -2.12 7.49
N ARG A 15 -34.70 -3.20 7.11
CA ARG A 15 -33.32 -3.46 7.56
C ARG A 15 -32.46 -2.30 7.06
N HIS A 16 -32.21 -1.33 7.91
CA HIS A 16 -31.09 -0.43 7.76
C HIS A 16 -29.82 -1.29 7.89
N SER A 17 -29.16 -1.52 6.75
CA SER A 17 -27.78 -1.98 6.75
C SER A 17 -26.94 -0.85 7.37
N THR A 18 -26.67 -0.96 8.65
CA THR A 18 -25.63 -0.18 9.31
C THR A 18 -24.32 -0.59 8.65
N GLN A 19 -23.90 0.18 7.65
CA GLN A 19 -22.50 0.18 7.23
C GLN A 19 -21.72 0.73 8.42
N SER A 20 -21.17 -0.18 9.20
CA SER A 20 -20.18 0.14 10.21
C SER A 20 -18.99 0.76 9.45
N SER A 21 -18.80 2.06 9.57
CA SER A 21 -17.52 2.70 9.31
C SER A 21 -16.56 2.19 10.40
N GLU A 22 -16.00 1.00 10.17
CA GLU A 22 -14.85 0.55 10.92
C GLU A 22 -13.75 1.57 10.64
N GLY A 23 -13.31 2.27 11.69
CA GLY A 23 -12.19 3.19 11.63
C GLY A 23 -11.02 2.47 10.94
N ALA A 24 -10.46 3.15 9.94
CA ALA A 24 -9.36 2.62 9.13
C ALA A 24 -8.14 2.35 10.01
N GLY A 25 -8.10 1.16 10.62
CA GLY A 25 -6.91 0.62 11.27
C GLY A 25 -5.93 0.16 10.19
N SER A 26 -4.63 0.23 10.48
CA SER A 26 -3.61 -0.29 9.57
C SER A 26 -3.95 -1.72 9.13
N PRO A 27 -3.80 -2.07 7.84
CA PRO A 27 -4.16 -3.38 7.33
C PRO A 27 -3.50 -4.52 8.13
N ALA A 28 -4.27 -5.55 8.40
CA ALA A 28 -3.80 -6.68 9.20
C ALA A 28 -2.73 -7.48 8.45
N LYS A 29 -1.73 -7.97 9.18
CA LYS A 29 -0.80 -8.98 8.67
C LYS A 29 -1.59 -10.20 8.19
N ASN A 30 -1.20 -10.78 7.03
CA ASN A 30 -1.89 -11.84 6.30
C ASN A 30 -3.25 -11.45 5.67
N GLY A 31 -3.72 -10.20 5.85
CA GLY A 31 -4.84 -9.64 5.09
C GLY A 31 -4.42 -9.22 3.69
N LEU A 32 -5.39 -9.08 2.78
CA LEU A 32 -5.14 -8.48 1.47
C LEU A 32 -4.70 -7.03 1.64
N ALA A 33 -3.67 -6.64 0.90
CA ALA A 33 -3.29 -5.24 0.79
C ALA A 33 -4.44 -4.45 0.13
N PRO A 34 -4.83 -3.30 0.70
CA PRO A 34 -5.82 -2.42 0.08
C PRO A 34 -5.41 -2.06 -1.35
N ASP A 35 -6.32 -2.25 -2.31
CA ASP A 35 -6.03 -1.91 -3.70
C ASP A 35 -6.06 -0.39 -3.89
N PHE A 36 -5.24 0.08 -4.81
CA PHE A 36 -5.20 1.49 -5.19
C PHE A 36 -4.90 1.65 -6.67
N THR A 37 -5.21 2.83 -7.18
CA THR A 37 -4.81 3.28 -8.51
C THR A 37 -4.20 4.68 -8.38
N LEU A 38 -2.91 4.79 -8.64
CA LEU A 38 -2.14 6.03 -8.55
C LEU A 38 -1.38 6.31 -9.85
N GLN A 39 -1.06 7.58 -10.07
CA GLN A 39 -0.15 7.96 -11.14
C GLN A 39 1.30 7.96 -10.66
N SER A 40 2.19 7.44 -11.48
CA SER A 40 3.62 7.54 -11.30
C SER A 40 4.18 8.85 -11.86
N LEU A 41 5.40 9.21 -11.46
CA LEU A 41 6.08 10.42 -11.93
C LEU A 41 6.29 10.44 -13.46
N ASP A 42 6.39 9.27 -14.10
CA ASP A 42 6.48 9.13 -15.56
C ASP A 42 5.11 9.13 -16.27
N GLY A 43 4.03 9.47 -15.55
CA GLY A 43 2.68 9.61 -16.08
C GLY A 43 1.90 8.31 -16.28
N LYS A 44 2.48 7.17 -15.92
CA LYS A 44 1.77 5.88 -16.00
C LYS A 44 0.80 5.72 -14.84
N THR A 45 -0.31 5.06 -15.11
CA THR A 45 -1.24 4.64 -14.06
C THR A 45 -0.83 3.25 -13.55
N ILE A 46 -0.62 3.13 -12.24
CA ILE A 46 -0.28 1.87 -11.59
C ILE A 46 -1.40 1.49 -10.62
N ARG A 47 -1.92 0.29 -10.80
CA ARG A 47 -2.87 -0.33 -9.88
C ARG A 47 -2.16 -1.48 -9.15
N LEU A 48 -2.32 -1.55 -7.83
CA LEU A 48 -1.65 -2.59 -7.04
C LEU A 48 -2.11 -4.00 -7.46
N SER A 49 -3.39 -4.21 -7.72
CA SER A 49 -3.92 -5.51 -8.14
C SER A 49 -3.37 -6.00 -9.49
N ASP A 50 -2.87 -5.12 -10.36
CA ASP A 50 -2.24 -5.51 -11.63
C ASP A 50 -0.84 -6.12 -11.42
N LEU A 51 -0.31 -6.00 -10.21
CA LEU A 51 0.98 -6.58 -9.81
C LEU A 51 0.85 -7.97 -9.18
N ARG A 52 -0.34 -8.59 -9.20
CA ARG A 52 -0.52 -9.96 -8.72
C ARG A 52 0.47 -10.92 -9.42
N GLY A 53 1.06 -11.84 -8.64
CA GLY A 53 2.13 -12.70 -9.10
C GLY A 53 3.54 -12.11 -8.93
N LYS A 54 3.65 -10.80 -8.68
CA LYS A 54 4.88 -10.17 -8.18
C LYS A 54 4.82 -10.00 -6.68
N ALA A 55 5.97 -10.07 -6.03
CA ALA A 55 6.13 -9.60 -4.65
C ALA A 55 6.33 -8.08 -4.67
N VAL A 56 5.66 -7.34 -3.79
CA VAL A 56 5.71 -5.87 -3.80
C VAL A 56 6.22 -5.34 -2.47
N VAL A 57 7.20 -4.44 -2.53
CA VAL A 57 7.61 -3.60 -1.40
C VAL A 57 6.97 -2.22 -1.62
N LEU A 58 5.96 -1.91 -0.83
CA LEU A 58 5.24 -0.65 -0.88
C LEU A 58 5.72 0.25 0.25
N ASN A 59 6.41 1.32 -0.09
CA ASN A 59 6.98 2.27 0.87
C ASN A 59 6.31 3.63 0.76
N PHE A 60 5.81 4.13 1.88
CA PHE A 60 5.30 5.50 2.03
C PHE A 60 6.42 6.39 2.55
N TRP A 61 6.67 7.51 1.87
CA TRP A 61 7.81 8.37 2.12
C TRP A 61 7.53 9.83 1.76
N ALA A 62 8.44 10.76 2.11
CA ALA A 62 8.39 12.16 1.69
C ALA A 62 9.80 12.74 1.52
N THR A 63 9.94 13.80 0.72
CA THR A 63 11.23 14.45 0.45
C THR A 63 11.89 15.05 1.69
N TRP A 64 11.09 15.49 2.66
CA TRP A 64 11.57 16.04 3.94
C TRP A 64 11.86 14.97 5.01
N CYS A 65 11.53 13.70 4.76
CA CYS A 65 11.71 12.60 5.70
C CYS A 65 13.17 12.13 5.74
N ALA A 66 13.91 12.50 6.78
CA ALA A 66 15.33 12.15 6.92
C ALA A 66 15.59 10.62 6.95
N PRO A 67 14.85 9.78 7.72
CA PRO A 67 15.06 8.34 7.69
C PRO A 67 14.72 7.71 6.33
N CYS A 68 13.76 8.25 5.57
CA CYS A 68 13.45 7.79 4.22
C CYS A 68 14.66 7.94 3.27
N LYS A 69 15.41 9.05 3.40
CA LYS A 69 16.62 9.30 2.61
C LYS A 69 17.73 8.27 2.89
N ILE A 70 17.75 7.71 4.10
CA ILE A 70 18.73 6.71 4.50
C ILE A 70 18.42 5.35 3.84
N GLU A 71 17.14 4.93 3.82
CA GLU A 71 16.76 3.62 3.28
C GLU A 71 16.66 3.59 1.74
N MET A 72 16.39 4.72 1.12
CA MET A 72 16.15 4.81 -0.32
C MET A 72 17.28 4.25 -1.19
N PRO A 73 18.58 4.51 -0.91
CA PRO A 73 19.70 3.86 -1.62
C PRO A 73 19.69 2.32 -1.46
N TRP A 74 19.25 1.81 -0.30
CA TRP A 74 19.15 0.37 -0.08
C TRP A 74 18.02 -0.24 -0.92
N PHE A 75 16.91 0.48 -1.07
CA PHE A 75 15.82 0.06 -1.94
C PHE A 75 16.22 0.04 -3.42
N VAL A 76 17.03 1.02 -3.86
CA VAL A 76 17.60 1.04 -5.22
C VAL A 76 18.44 -0.22 -5.47
N ASP A 77 19.34 -0.58 -4.54
CA ASP A 77 20.16 -1.78 -4.62
C ASP A 77 19.32 -3.06 -4.62
N LEU A 78 18.32 -3.14 -3.71
CA LEU A 78 17.46 -4.31 -3.57
C LEU A 78 16.50 -4.47 -4.76
N GLN A 79 15.97 -3.39 -5.33
CA GLN A 79 15.19 -3.44 -6.57
C GLN A 79 16.02 -4.10 -7.67
N LYS A 80 17.25 -3.60 -7.91
CA LYS A 80 18.15 -4.16 -8.92
C LYS A 80 18.50 -5.62 -8.66
N LYS A 81 18.69 -5.99 -7.38
CA LYS A 81 19.06 -7.35 -6.99
C LYS A 81 17.93 -8.35 -7.17
N TYR A 82 16.67 -7.96 -6.89
CA TYR A 82 15.53 -8.86 -6.81
C TYR A 82 14.48 -8.70 -7.92
N GLU A 83 14.67 -7.76 -8.87
CA GLU A 83 13.72 -7.57 -9.98
C GLU A 83 13.53 -8.83 -10.83
N SER A 84 14.64 -9.54 -11.13
CA SER A 84 14.60 -10.80 -11.88
C SER A 84 13.90 -11.94 -11.13
N ALA A 85 13.86 -11.85 -9.79
CA ALA A 85 13.08 -12.73 -8.93
C ALA A 85 11.60 -12.30 -8.83
N GLY A 86 11.15 -11.30 -9.59
CA GLY A 86 9.78 -10.82 -9.60
C GLY A 86 9.40 -10.00 -8.38
N VAL A 87 10.36 -9.30 -7.77
CA VAL A 87 10.10 -8.28 -6.73
C VAL A 87 9.99 -6.91 -7.38
N GLN A 88 9.01 -6.14 -6.97
CA GLN A 88 8.78 -4.76 -7.39
C GLN A 88 8.71 -3.84 -6.19
N PHE A 89 9.58 -2.82 -6.16
CA PHE A 89 9.45 -1.72 -5.21
C PHE A 89 8.52 -0.64 -5.77
N LEU A 90 7.74 -0.04 -4.91
CA LEU A 90 6.88 1.12 -5.20
C LEU A 90 7.07 2.14 -4.08
N GLY A 91 7.43 3.35 -4.43
CA GLY A 91 7.48 4.47 -3.48
C GLY A 91 6.23 5.34 -3.63
N VAL A 92 5.44 5.49 -2.58
CA VAL A 92 4.29 6.40 -2.55
C VAL A 92 4.72 7.69 -1.85
N ALA A 93 4.85 8.77 -2.60
CA ALA A 93 5.21 10.07 -2.07
C ALA A 93 4.00 10.71 -1.39
N MET A 94 4.07 10.85 -0.07
CA MET A 94 3.07 11.52 0.78
C MET A 94 3.52 12.97 1.06
N ASP A 95 3.78 13.70 -0.01
CA ASP A 95 4.46 15.00 0.02
C ASP A 95 3.54 16.10 -0.51
N ASP A 96 3.61 17.28 0.08
CA ASP A 96 2.95 18.49 -0.42
C ASP A 96 3.78 19.23 -1.48
N ALA A 97 5.00 18.73 -1.78
CA ALA A 97 5.85 19.27 -2.82
C ALA A 97 5.26 19.06 -4.22
N SER A 98 5.68 19.88 -5.17
CA SER A 98 5.23 19.70 -6.55
C SER A 98 5.74 18.36 -7.12
N THR A 99 5.00 17.80 -8.09
CA THR A 99 5.43 16.59 -8.81
C THR A 99 6.83 16.74 -9.41
N LYS A 100 7.19 17.97 -9.85
CA LYS A 100 8.51 18.28 -10.36
C LYS A 100 9.58 18.15 -9.28
N ASP A 101 9.36 18.73 -8.09
CA ASP A 101 10.33 18.68 -6.99
C ASP A 101 10.53 17.24 -6.49
N ILE A 102 9.43 16.46 -6.41
CA ILE A 102 9.50 15.03 -6.08
C ILE A 102 10.30 14.26 -7.12
N ALA A 103 10.11 14.56 -8.42
CA ALA A 103 10.85 13.92 -9.51
C ALA A 103 12.35 14.27 -9.47
N GLU A 104 12.70 15.53 -9.27
CA GLU A 104 14.10 15.98 -9.13
C GLU A 104 14.77 15.31 -7.92
N PHE A 105 14.06 15.22 -6.80
CA PHE A 105 14.55 14.51 -5.62
C PHE A 105 14.78 13.03 -5.91
N ALA A 106 13.80 12.31 -6.47
CA ALA A 106 13.92 10.89 -6.81
C ALA A 106 15.09 10.63 -7.78
N GLN A 107 15.30 11.52 -8.75
CA GLN A 107 16.44 11.48 -9.66
C GLN A 107 17.76 11.67 -8.93
N SER A 108 17.86 12.63 -8.01
CA SER A 108 19.05 12.89 -7.22
C SER A 108 19.47 11.70 -6.34
N MET A 109 18.47 10.89 -5.92
CA MET A 109 18.64 9.67 -5.14
C MET A 109 18.86 8.42 -6.02
N ASN A 110 18.93 8.56 -7.35
CA ASN A 110 19.08 7.47 -8.33
C ASN A 110 17.99 6.40 -8.21
N VAL A 111 16.75 6.79 -7.88
CA VAL A 111 15.64 5.86 -7.72
C VAL A 111 15.36 5.15 -9.06
N ASN A 112 15.32 3.81 -9.02
CA ASN A 112 15.16 2.93 -10.18
C ASN A 112 13.85 2.12 -10.15
N TYR A 113 12.91 2.53 -9.31
CA TYR A 113 11.58 1.94 -9.18
C TYR A 113 10.50 3.03 -9.26
N PRO A 114 9.25 2.68 -9.58
CA PRO A 114 8.17 3.67 -9.72
C PRO A 114 7.94 4.45 -8.44
N ILE A 115 7.91 5.78 -8.57
CA ILE A 115 7.41 6.69 -7.55
C ILE A 115 6.01 7.11 -7.95
N LEU A 116 5.07 6.91 -7.04
CA LEU A 116 3.65 7.20 -7.18
C LEU A 116 3.31 8.46 -6.40
N ILE A 117 2.44 9.28 -6.97
CA ILE A 117 1.91 10.46 -6.28
C ILE A 117 0.84 9.99 -5.30
N GLY A 118 1.15 10.11 -4.01
CA GLY A 118 0.26 9.72 -2.92
C GLY A 118 -1.04 10.54 -2.89
N LYS A 119 -2.07 9.91 -2.34
CA LYS A 119 -3.36 10.55 -2.05
C LYS A 119 -3.74 10.18 -0.62
N GLU A 120 -4.38 11.11 0.08
CA GLU A 120 -4.86 10.91 1.45
C GLU A 120 -5.66 9.61 1.60
N ALA A 121 -6.62 9.35 0.71
CA ALA A 121 -7.42 8.13 0.73
C ALA A 121 -6.60 6.83 0.65
N VAL A 122 -5.43 6.85 0.00
CA VAL A 122 -4.53 5.68 -0.01
C VAL A 122 -3.79 5.57 1.32
N GLY A 123 -3.32 6.69 1.86
CA GLY A 123 -2.74 6.71 3.21
C GLY A 123 -3.73 6.17 4.25
N ASP A 124 -4.99 6.61 4.20
CA ASP A 124 -6.05 6.16 5.10
C ASP A 124 -6.31 4.66 5.00
N ALA A 125 -6.37 4.12 3.77
CA ALA A 125 -6.55 2.69 3.54
C ALA A 125 -5.42 1.83 4.15
N TYR A 126 -4.23 2.41 4.30
CA TYR A 126 -3.07 1.77 4.93
C TYR A 126 -2.90 2.13 6.41
N GLY A 127 -3.88 2.78 7.03
CA GLY A 127 -3.93 3.07 8.47
C GLY A 127 -3.60 4.51 8.85
N GLY A 128 -3.66 5.42 7.86
CA GLY A 128 -3.46 6.86 8.03
C GLY A 128 -2.02 7.33 7.84
N VAL A 129 -1.06 6.42 7.64
CA VAL A 129 0.38 6.73 7.40
C VAL A 129 0.88 7.92 8.22
N GLN A 130 0.77 7.80 9.55
CA GLN A 130 1.08 8.91 10.47
C GLN A 130 2.58 9.12 10.68
N PHE A 131 3.38 8.11 10.39
CA PHE A 131 4.84 8.14 10.56
C PHE A 131 5.51 7.67 9.29
N LEU A 132 6.57 8.39 8.87
CA LEU A 132 7.37 8.02 7.71
C LEU A 132 8.80 7.65 8.14
N PRO A 133 9.40 6.66 7.46
CA PRO A 133 8.83 5.79 6.44
C PRO A 133 7.88 4.73 7.01
N GLU A 134 6.90 4.30 6.20
CA GLU A 134 6.10 3.13 6.51
C GLU A 134 6.16 2.18 5.32
N THR A 135 6.52 0.91 5.56
CA THR A 135 6.76 -0.07 4.50
C THR A 135 5.91 -1.30 4.69
N PHE A 136 5.21 -1.70 3.64
CA PHE A 136 4.44 -2.94 3.57
C PHE A 136 5.10 -3.92 2.62
N TYR A 137 5.35 -5.13 3.10
CA TYR A 137 5.89 -6.24 2.33
C TYR A 137 4.75 -7.14 1.89
N ILE A 138 4.46 -7.17 0.59
CA ILE A 138 3.27 -7.81 0.02
C ILE A 138 3.71 -9.01 -0.80
N GLY A 139 3.15 -10.18 -0.48
CA GLY A 139 3.40 -11.42 -1.20
C GLY A 139 2.78 -11.45 -2.60
N ARG A 140 3.16 -12.43 -3.40
CA ARG A 140 2.66 -12.60 -4.79
C ARG A 140 1.15 -12.82 -4.86
N ASP A 141 0.53 -13.33 -3.79
CA ASP A 141 -0.92 -13.46 -3.63
C ASP A 141 -1.61 -12.14 -3.23
N GLY A 142 -0.82 -11.09 -3.03
CA GLY A 142 -1.25 -9.76 -2.63
C GLY A 142 -1.60 -9.61 -1.16
N LYS A 143 -1.20 -10.55 -0.32
CA LYS A 143 -1.35 -10.42 1.13
C LYS A 143 -0.16 -9.72 1.73
N ILE A 144 -0.40 -8.95 2.78
CA ILE A 144 0.66 -8.33 3.58
C ILE A 144 1.34 -9.42 4.42
N VAL A 145 2.59 -9.71 4.10
CA VAL A 145 3.43 -10.67 4.82
C VAL A 145 4.05 -10.03 6.05
N ASP A 146 4.51 -8.78 5.89
CA ASP A 146 5.09 -8.00 6.98
C ASP A 146 4.89 -6.49 6.76
N LYS A 147 5.10 -5.70 7.82
CA LYS A 147 5.09 -4.24 7.78
C LYS A 147 6.12 -3.67 8.74
N ALA A 148 6.64 -2.49 8.40
CA ALA A 148 7.63 -1.77 9.18
C ALA A 148 7.21 -0.31 9.34
N PHE A 149 7.42 0.22 10.53
CA PHE A 149 7.25 1.62 10.86
C PHE A 149 8.62 2.22 11.21
N GLY A 150 8.96 3.33 10.57
CA GLY A 150 10.27 3.96 10.71
C GLY A 150 11.40 3.17 10.03
N LEU A 151 12.61 3.68 10.17
CA LEU A 151 13.82 3.13 9.56
C LEU A 151 14.15 1.75 10.14
N LYS A 152 14.29 0.76 9.29
CA LYS A 152 14.87 -0.55 9.59
C LYS A 152 16.33 -0.64 9.15
N GLY A 153 17.07 -1.60 9.72
CA GLY A 153 18.39 -1.94 9.21
C GLY A 153 18.31 -2.58 7.82
N ARG A 154 19.33 -2.32 6.96
CA ARG A 154 19.37 -2.86 5.59
C ARG A 154 19.21 -4.38 5.53
N GLY A 155 19.82 -5.11 6.48
CA GLY A 155 19.71 -6.57 6.57
C GLY A 155 18.29 -7.06 6.85
N GLU A 156 17.58 -6.38 7.76
CA GLU A 156 16.19 -6.70 8.09
C GLU A 156 15.25 -6.45 6.89
N ILE A 157 15.47 -5.33 6.18
CA ILE A 157 14.74 -5.01 4.95
C ILE A 157 14.95 -6.12 3.91
N GLU A 158 16.21 -6.54 3.70
CA GLU A 158 16.52 -7.59 2.75
C GLU A 158 15.91 -8.94 3.15
N ASP A 159 15.86 -9.27 4.43
CA ASP A 159 15.23 -10.50 4.91
C ASP A 159 13.70 -10.48 4.69
N ASP A 160 13.06 -9.33 4.87
CA ASP A 160 11.64 -9.18 4.53
C ASP A 160 11.39 -9.27 3.01
N VAL A 161 12.27 -8.71 2.18
CA VAL A 161 12.24 -8.89 0.72
C VAL A 161 12.36 -10.36 0.32
N LYS A 162 13.26 -11.13 0.94
CA LYS A 162 13.39 -12.57 0.70
C LYS A 162 12.12 -13.34 1.09
N LYS A 163 11.48 -13.00 2.21
CA LYS A 163 10.21 -13.62 2.64
C LYS A 163 9.14 -13.46 1.57
N ILE A 164 8.93 -12.24 1.05
CA ILE A 164 7.91 -12.01 0.03
C ILE A 164 8.29 -12.59 -1.34
N ALA A 165 9.57 -12.61 -1.70
CA ALA A 165 10.05 -13.20 -2.94
C ALA A 165 9.77 -14.72 -3.00
N GLY A 166 9.83 -15.42 -1.85
CA GLY A 166 9.51 -16.84 -1.70
C GLY A 166 8.03 -17.16 -1.48
N SER A 167 7.18 -16.16 -1.28
CA SER A 167 5.76 -16.36 -0.94
C SER A 167 4.88 -16.47 -2.19
N GLY A 168 4.07 -17.53 -2.27
CA GLY A 168 3.05 -17.73 -3.29
C GLY A 168 3.57 -18.19 -4.68
N PRO A 169 2.67 -18.47 -5.62
CA PRO A 169 3.02 -18.94 -6.96
C PRO A 169 3.72 -17.85 -7.78
N VAL A 170 4.78 -18.24 -8.48
CA VAL A 170 5.43 -17.38 -9.49
C VAL A 170 4.47 -17.23 -10.66
N ALA A 171 4.24 -16.01 -11.14
CA ALA A 171 3.50 -15.80 -12.37
C ALA A 171 4.27 -16.50 -13.52
N THR A 172 3.76 -17.61 -14.03
CA THR A 172 4.22 -18.21 -15.28
C THR A 172 3.76 -17.32 -16.42
N LYS A 173 4.70 -16.83 -17.22
CA LYS A 173 4.43 -16.14 -18.49
C LYS A 173 3.78 -17.08 -19.48
#